data_6a19b1ccfe6f7a02db6c2baad9a411db
#
_entry.id   6a19b1ccfe6f7a02db6c2baad9a411db
#
_cell.length_a   1.000
_cell.length_b   1.000
_cell.length_c   1.000
_cell.angle_alpha   90.00
_cell.angle_beta   90.00
_cell.angle_gamma   90.00
#
_symmetry.space_group_name_H-M   'P 1'
#
loop_
_entity.id
_entity.type
_entity.pdbx_description
1 polymer ?
#
loop_
_entity_poly.entity_id
_entity_poly.type
_entity_poly.pdbx_seq_one_letter_code
_entity_poly.pdbx_strand_id
1 'polypeptide(L)'
;RYRYEIDNVRAHLRSLWAVIGLQALVIFALWFGWSQAPKTLTVHVPPDLRSGAVLAIDQVPPANVYAFAFYIFQQLNRWPEDGARDYGRAIFSVSPYLTPRYRTDLVADMELKGRQGELAYRVRGMQEIPGHGYEERRVDVLNGGVWVVWLDLDLYESVKGMTVKKTAIRYPLRVVRHAVDLEANPWGLALDGFAGEGPRRLSEAELAEQSEQSGKG
;
A
#
# COMPACT_ATOMS: atom_id res chain seq x y z
N ARG A 1 58.59 -52.93 -6.58
CA ARG A 1 58.05 -51.76 -7.35
C ARG A 1 56.52 -51.70 -7.32
N TYR A 2 55.83 -52.81 -7.67
CA TYR A 2 54.35 -52.84 -7.72
C TYR A 2 53.61 -52.56 -6.40
N ARG A 3 54.15 -52.96 -5.26
CA ARG A 3 53.51 -52.68 -3.94
C ARG A 3 53.46 -51.19 -3.59
N TYR A 4 54.48 -50.45 -3.93
CA TYR A 4 54.54 -49.01 -3.67
C TYR A 4 53.52 -48.20 -4.52
N GLU A 5 53.25 -48.65 -5.74
CA GLU A 5 52.28 -48.02 -6.61
C GLU A 5 50.84 -48.25 -6.08
N ILE A 6 50.53 -49.46 -5.64
CA ILE A 6 49.20 -49.79 -5.07
C ILE A 6 48.93 -49.03 -3.76
N ASP A 7 49.97 -48.92 -2.90
CA ASP A 7 49.80 -48.18 -1.66
C ASP A 7 49.64 -46.64 -1.88
N ASN A 8 50.31 -46.11 -2.89
CA ASN A 8 50.17 -44.72 -3.31
C ASN A 8 48.77 -44.45 -3.90
N VAL A 9 48.26 -45.32 -4.72
CA VAL A 9 46.86 -45.22 -5.27
C VAL A 9 45.83 -45.30 -4.16
N ARG A 10 46.03 -46.19 -3.19
CA ARG A 10 45.15 -46.28 -2.01
C ARG A 10 45.21 -45.03 -1.12
N ALA A 11 46.37 -44.43 -0.97
CA ALA A 11 46.54 -43.17 -0.25
C ALA A 11 45.79 -42.02 -0.95
N HIS A 12 45.95 -41.92 -2.28
CA HIS A 12 45.21 -40.93 -3.09
C HIS A 12 43.70 -41.17 -3.07
N LEU A 13 43.22 -42.40 -3.14
CA LEU A 13 41.82 -42.71 -2.96
C LEU A 13 41.26 -42.29 -1.63
N ARG A 14 42.02 -42.51 -0.51
CA ARG A 14 41.58 -42.07 0.81
C ARG A 14 41.52 -40.54 0.92
N SER A 15 42.50 -39.82 0.33
CA SER A 15 42.48 -38.36 0.33
C SER A 15 41.30 -37.80 -0.51
N LEU A 16 40.99 -38.44 -1.65
CA LEU A 16 39.83 -38.08 -2.46
C LEU A 16 38.50 -38.28 -1.69
N TRP A 17 38.35 -39.41 -1.00
CA TRP A 17 37.16 -39.67 -0.18
C TRP A 17 37.04 -38.67 0.97
N ALA A 18 38.19 -38.28 1.59
CA ALA A 18 38.21 -37.26 2.62
C ALA A 18 37.74 -35.87 2.07
N VAL A 19 38.21 -35.50 0.89
CA VAL A 19 37.78 -34.25 0.23
C VAL A 19 36.31 -34.27 -0.11
N ILE A 20 35.83 -35.39 -0.69
CA ILE A 20 34.36 -35.55 -1.00
C ILE A 20 33.52 -35.45 0.27
N GLY A 21 33.98 -36.12 1.37
CA GLY A 21 33.29 -36.04 2.66
C GLY A 21 33.25 -34.63 3.22
N LEU A 22 34.35 -33.86 3.11
CA LEU A 22 34.42 -32.47 3.53
C LEU A 22 33.47 -31.59 2.69
N GLN A 23 33.46 -31.76 1.36
CA GLN A 23 32.56 -31.02 0.50
C GLN A 23 31.09 -31.31 0.81
N ALA A 24 30.73 -32.58 1.01
CA ALA A 24 29.39 -32.98 1.41
C ALA A 24 28.95 -32.33 2.73
N LEU A 25 29.85 -32.24 3.68
CA LEU A 25 29.60 -31.57 4.97
C LEU A 25 29.40 -30.07 4.81
N VAL A 26 30.19 -29.41 3.97
CA VAL A 26 30.00 -27.98 3.65
C VAL A 26 28.70 -27.72 2.95
N ILE A 27 28.33 -28.55 1.98
CA ILE A 27 27.04 -28.43 1.26
C ILE A 27 25.88 -28.61 2.25
N PHE A 28 25.96 -29.60 3.12
CA PHE A 28 24.96 -29.86 4.15
C PHE A 28 24.84 -28.69 5.13
N ALA A 29 25.95 -28.14 5.58
CA ALA A 29 25.98 -26.96 6.47
C ALA A 29 25.36 -25.71 5.82
N LEU A 30 25.66 -25.48 4.54
CA LEU A 30 25.07 -24.38 3.77
C LEU A 30 23.58 -24.60 3.55
N TRP A 31 23.16 -25.81 3.20
CA TRP A 31 21.73 -26.14 3.04
C TRP A 31 20.98 -25.99 4.37
N PHE A 32 21.57 -26.47 5.46
CA PHE A 32 20.99 -26.33 6.80
C PHE A 32 20.92 -24.86 7.22
N GLY A 33 21.99 -24.08 7.01
CA GLY A 33 22.02 -22.64 7.25
C GLY A 33 20.96 -21.89 6.43
N TRP A 34 20.79 -22.24 5.17
CA TRP A 34 19.76 -21.67 4.30
C TRP A 34 18.35 -22.05 4.77
N SER A 35 18.14 -23.29 5.21
CA SER A 35 16.83 -23.75 5.70
C SER A 35 16.42 -23.08 7.02
N GLN A 36 17.42 -22.65 7.82
CA GLN A 36 17.22 -21.91 9.08
C GLN A 36 17.28 -20.39 8.90
N ALA A 37 17.55 -19.91 7.69
CA ALA A 37 17.56 -18.48 7.43
C ALA A 37 16.22 -17.88 7.86
N PRO A 38 16.21 -16.85 8.73
CA PRO A 38 14.98 -16.30 9.26
C PRO A 38 14.12 -15.77 8.12
N LYS A 39 12.97 -16.38 7.92
CA LYS A 39 11.95 -15.94 6.97
C LYS A 39 11.24 -14.65 7.43
N THR A 40 11.71 -14.07 8.53
CA THR A 40 11.23 -12.83 9.11
C THR A 40 12.27 -11.73 8.94
N LEU A 41 12.19 -11.01 7.85
CA LEU A 41 12.84 -9.71 7.72
C LEU A 41 12.02 -8.71 8.53
N THR A 42 12.58 -8.24 9.66
CA THR A 42 11.99 -7.12 10.40
C THR A 42 12.34 -5.84 9.65
N VAL A 43 11.41 -5.38 8.83
CA VAL A 43 11.54 -4.05 8.21
C VAL A 43 11.08 -3.05 9.25
N HIS A 44 11.99 -2.24 9.78
CA HIS A 44 11.67 -1.09 10.59
C HIS A 44 11.07 -0.02 9.66
N VAL A 45 9.74 0.07 9.64
CA VAL A 45 9.05 1.18 9.00
C VAL A 45 8.71 2.20 10.10
N PRO A 46 9.32 3.39 10.13
CA PRO A 46 8.78 4.46 10.96
C PRO A 46 7.58 5.06 10.22
N PRO A 47 6.41 5.31 10.77
CA PRO A 47 6.22 6.05 11.99
C PRO A 47 4.99 5.61 12.79
N ASP A 48 5.20 5.06 13.82
CA ASP A 48 4.62 5.38 15.12
C ASP A 48 5.44 4.59 16.15
N LEU A 49 6.38 5.29 16.75
CA LEU A 49 7.41 4.74 17.63
C LEU A 49 6.86 4.15 18.94
N ARG A 50 5.55 3.91 19.04
CA ARG A 50 4.91 3.46 20.28
C ARG A 50 4.43 2.02 20.31
N SER A 51 4.43 1.32 19.19
CA SER A 51 4.13 -0.12 19.17
C SER A 51 5.06 -0.86 18.22
N GLY A 52 6.11 -1.47 18.78
CA GLY A 52 6.96 -2.40 18.04
C GLY A 52 6.16 -3.62 17.59
N ALA A 53 5.77 -3.67 16.34
CA ALA A 53 5.10 -4.81 15.76
C ALA A 53 6.14 -5.70 15.05
N VAL A 54 6.22 -6.96 15.43
CA VAL A 54 6.91 -8.00 14.65
C VAL A 54 6.02 -8.36 13.48
N LEU A 55 6.40 -7.91 12.28
CA LEU A 55 5.65 -8.19 11.05
C LEU A 55 6.17 -9.47 10.40
N ALA A 56 5.28 -10.40 10.08
CA ALA A 56 5.57 -11.47 9.14
C ALA A 56 5.86 -10.87 7.76
N ILE A 57 6.84 -11.43 7.04
CA ILE A 57 7.35 -10.93 5.73
C ILE A 57 6.24 -10.63 4.72
N ASP A 58 5.04 -11.13 4.94
CA ASP A 58 3.92 -11.10 3.99
C ASP A 58 2.71 -10.28 4.45
N GLN A 59 2.79 -9.58 5.59
CA GLN A 59 1.68 -8.79 6.10
C GLN A 59 1.98 -7.29 6.05
N VAL A 60 1.19 -6.56 5.26
CA VAL A 60 1.22 -5.10 5.28
C VAL A 60 0.36 -4.63 6.46
N PRO A 61 0.89 -3.84 7.41
CA PRO A 61 0.13 -3.34 8.53
C PRO A 61 -1.09 -2.53 8.08
N PRO A 62 -2.26 -2.70 8.73
CA PRO A 62 -3.45 -1.90 8.42
C PRO A 62 -3.19 -0.39 8.44
N ALA A 63 -2.39 0.10 9.38
CA ALA A 63 -2.01 1.51 9.45
C ALA A 63 -1.29 2.00 8.18
N ASN A 64 -0.41 1.17 7.60
CA ASN A 64 0.30 1.52 6.36
C ASN A 64 -0.65 1.50 5.16
N VAL A 65 -1.59 0.55 5.10
CA VAL A 65 -2.61 0.51 4.05
C VAL A 65 -3.50 1.74 4.12
N TYR A 66 -3.90 2.16 5.34
CA TYR A 66 -4.69 3.36 5.57
C TYR A 66 -3.93 4.62 5.13
N ALA A 67 -2.68 4.78 5.58
CA ALA A 67 -1.84 5.93 5.23
C ALA A 67 -1.62 6.02 3.72
N PHE A 68 -1.36 4.89 3.04
CA PHE A 68 -1.26 4.82 1.60
C PHE A 68 -2.56 5.29 0.92
N ALA A 69 -3.70 4.71 1.30
CA ALA A 69 -4.99 5.02 0.71
C ALA A 69 -5.34 6.50 0.87
N PHE A 70 -5.18 7.04 2.09
CA PHE A 70 -5.43 8.45 2.37
C PHE A 70 -4.53 9.37 1.56
N TYR A 71 -3.22 9.14 1.57
CA TYR A 71 -2.26 9.99 0.87
C TYR A 71 -2.52 10.02 -0.65
N ILE A 72 -2.67 8.84 -1.29
CA ILE A 72 -2.87 8.78 -2.74
C ILE A 72 -4.23 9.35 -3.13
N PHE A 73 -5.29 9.05 -2.37
CA PHE A 73 -6.63 9.56 -2.65
C PHE A 73 -6.73 11.07 -2.45
N GLN A 74 -6.05 11.62 -1.44
CA GLN A 74 -5.97 13.06 -1.23
C GLN A 74 -5.24 13.74 -2.39
N GLN A 75 -4.10 13.20 -2.87
CA GLN A 75 -3.39 13.74 -4.02
C GLN A 75 -4.24 13.73 -5.30
N LEU A 76 -4.99 12.65 -5.53
CA LEU A 76 -5.89 12.52 -6.68
C LEU A 76 -7.00 13.59 -6.67
N ASN A 77 -7.44 13.99 -5.49
CA ASN A 77 -8.53 14.95 -5.30
C ASN A 77 -8.06 16.37 -4.92
N ARG A 78 -6.77 16.65 -5.05
CA ARG A 78 -6.20 17.97 -4.83
C ARG A 78 -6.12 18.75 -6.14
N TRP A 79 -7.05 19.66 -6.34
CA TRP A 79 -7.10 20.57 -7.48
C TRP A 79 -6.92 22.00 -7.00
N PRO A 80 -5.67 22.52 -6.96
CA PRO A 80 -5.38 23.81 -6.31
C PRO A 80 -5.80 25.03 -7.10
N GLU A 81 -5.94 24.93 -8.42
CA GLU A 81 -6.19 26.10 -9.28
C GLU A 81 -7.42 25.90 -10.19
N ASP A 82 -7.44 24.82 -10.97
CA ASP A 82 -8.49 24.56 -11.95
C ASP A 82 -8.63 23.04 -12.21
N GLY A 83 -9.76 22.49 -11.85
CA GLY A 83 -10.04 21.05 -12.04
C GLY A 83 -9.86 20.59 -13.48
N ALA A 84 -10.14 21.45 -14.47
CA ALA A 84 -9.95 21.08 -15.88
C ALA A 84 -8.48 20.74 -16.23
N ARG A 85 -7.54 21.36 -15.54
CA ARG A 85 -6.12 21.08 -15.69
C ARG A 85 -5.58 20.13 -14.62
N ASP A 86 -5.98 20.36 -13.39
CA ASP A 86 -5.36 19.75 -12.22
C ASP A 86 -5.76 18.28 -12.06
N TYR A 87 -6.99 17.90 -12.47
CA TYR A 87 -7.45 16.52 -12.35
C TYR A 87 -6.64 15.54 -13.21
N GLY A 88 -6.43 15.89 -14.50
CA GLY A 88 -5.60 15.08 -15.38
C GLY A 88 -4.14 14.98 -14.90
N ARG A 89 -3.59 16.09 -14.38
CA ARG A 89 -2.24 16.11 -13.80
C ARG A 89 -2.16 15.22 -12.55
N ALA A 90 -3.17 15.27 -11.69
CA ALA A 90 -3.25 14.43 -10.50
C ALA A 90 -3.28 12.93 -10.87
N ILE A 91 -4.16 12.52 -11.80
CA ILE A 91 -4.22 11.13 -12.30
C ILE A 91 -2.86 10.68 -12.84
N PHE A 92 -2.18 11.52 -13.60
CA PHE A 92 -0.86 11.19 -14.15
C PHE A 92 0.19 11.03 -13.05
N SER A 93 0.24 11.94 -12.08
CA SER A 93 1.24 11.94 -11.01
C SER A 93 1.13 10.74 -10.08
N VAL A 94 -0.09 10.25 -9.82
CA VAL A 94 -0.33 9.08 -8.96
C VAL A 94 -0.50 7.77 -9.75
N SER A 95 -0.27 7.78 -11.07
CA SER A 95 -0.50 6.61 -11.93
C SER A 95 0.20 5.32 -11.50
N PRO A 96 1.42 5.31 -10.92
CA PRO A 96 2.06 4.11 -10.39
C PRO A 96 1.32 3.46 -9.21
N TYR A 97 0.47 4.22 -8.54
CA TYR A 97 -0.31 3.82 -7.37
C TYR A 97 -1.77 3.48 -7.69
N LEU A 98 -2.12 3.40 -8.97
CA LEU A 98 -3.46 3.05 -9.45
C LEU A 98 -3.40 1.74 -10.23
N THR A 99 -4.45 0.90 -10.08
CA THR A 99 -4.60 -0.22 -11.00
C THR A 99 -4.92 0.30 -12.40
N PRO A 100 -4.54 -0.43 -13.48
CA PRO A 100 -4.85 -0.04 -14.86
C PRO A 100 -6.35 0.21 -15.07
N ARG A 101 -7.20 -0.62 -14.47
CA ARG A 101 -8.65 -0.49 -14.52
C ARG A 101 -9.12 0.83 -13.89
N TYR A 102 -8.73 1.08 -12.65
CA TYR A 102 -9.17 2.27 -11.93
C TYR A 102 -8.65 3.56 -12.58
N ARG A 103 -7.43 3.53 -13.12
CA ARG A 103 -6.90 4.64 -13.90
C ARG A 103 -7.77 4.94 -15.14
N THR A 104 -8.22 3.91 -15.87
CA THR A 104 -9.11 4.08 -17.01
C THR A 104 -10.46 4.69 -16.59
N ASP A 105 -11.02 4.22 -15.47
CA ASP A 105 -12.28 4.75 -14.93
C ASP A 105 -12.14 6.23 -14.54
N LEU A 106 -11.01 6.63 -13.94
CA LEU A 106 -10.73 8.02 -13.59
C LEU A 106 -10.56 8.93 -14.81
N VAL A 107 -9.93 8.45 -15.87
CA VAL A 107 -9.81 9.19 -17.13
C VAL A 107 -11.19 9.38 -17.77
N ALA A 108 -12.01 8.34 -17.80
CA ALA A 108 -13.37 8.43 -18.30
C ALA A 108 -14.24 9.40 -17.49
N ASP A 109 -14.13 9.39 -16.16
CA ASP A 109 -14.80 10.35 -15.26
C ASP A 109 -14.34 11.79 -15.53
N MET A 110 -13.03 11.99 -15.68
CA MET A 110 -12.46 13.30 -16.02
C MET A 110 -13.00 13.83 -17.34
N GLU A 111 -13.05 13.00 -18.39
CA GLU A 111 -13.58 13.39 -19.69
C GLU A 111 -15.07 13.72 -19.64
N LEU A 112 -15.85 12.92 -18.89
CA LEU A 112 -17.27 13.16 -18.72
C LEU A 112 -17.53 14.50 -18.02
N LYS A 113 -16.88 14.75 -16.89
CA LYS A 113 -16.98 16.00 -16.14
C LYS A 113 -16.46 17.20 -16.93
N GLY A 114 -15.40 16.99 -17.73
CA GLY A 114 -14.88 18.02 -18.64
C GLY A 114 -15.91 18.44 -19.69
N ARG A 115 -16.57 17.48 -20.34
CA ARG A 115 -17.65 17.76 -21.31
C ARG A 115 -18.86 18.45 -20.68
N GLN A 116 -19.14 18.16 -19.41
CA GLN A 116 -20.24 18.78 -18.66
C GLN A 116 -19.87 20.17 -18.11
N GLY A 117 -18.62 20.61 -18.26
CA GLY A 117 -18.15 21.90 -17.74
C GLY A 117 -17.98 21.92 -16.22
N GLU A 118 -18.05 20.76 -15.55
CA GLU A 118 -17.99 20.66 -14.10
C GLU A 118 -16.60 20.91 -13.51
N LEU A 119 -15.56 20.82 -14.33
CA LEU A 119 -14.18 20.99 -13.88
C LEU A 119 -13.67 22.42 -13.97
N ALA A 120 -14.29 23.25 -14.83
CA ALA A 120 -13.79 24.58 -15.13
C ALA A 120 -13.83 25.52 -13.90
N TYR A 121 -12.69 26.15 -13.62
CA TYR A 121 -12.49 27.06 -12.47
C TYR A 121 -12.79 26.44 -11.12
N ARG A 122 -12.84 25.10 -11.04
CA ARG A 122 -13.13 24.37 -9.80
C ARG A 122 -11.84 24.07 -9.06
N VAL A 123 -11.77 24.57 -7.85
CA VAL A 123 -10.74 24.21 -6.85
C VAL A 123 -11.35 23.15 -5.93
N ARG A 124 -10.61 22.08 -5.67
CA ARG A 124 -11.04 20.99 -4.78
C ARG A 124 -9.93 20.66 -3.79
N GLY A 125 -10.31 20.40 -2.56
CA GLY A 125 -9.48 19.84 -1.52
C GLY A 125 -10.23 18.85 -0.67
N MET A 126 -9.50 17.91 -0.10
CA MET A 126 -10.01 16.95 0.88
C MET A 126 -9.12 16.96 2.12
N GLN A 127 -9.73 16.87 3.26
CA GLN A 127 -9.02 16.68 4.53
C GLN A 127 -9.74 15.65 5.39
N GLU A 128 -9.00 15.00 6.25
CA GLU A 128 -9.56 14.08 7.23
C GLU A 128 -10.42 14.84 8.23
N ILE A 129 -11.57 14.27 8.59
CA ILE A 129 -12.45 14.86 9.58
C ILE A 129 -11.78 14.71 10.96
N PRO A 130 -11.62 15.78 11.76
CA PRO A 130 -11.02 15.70 13.08
C PRO A 130 -11.68 14.60 13.95
N GLY A 131 -10.88 13.73 14.54
CA GLY A 131 -11.35 12.59 15.32
C GLY A 131 -11.75 11.35 14.50
N HIS A 132 -11.71 11.41 13.16
CA HIS A 132 -12.05 10.29 12.25
C HIS A 132 -10.82 9.71 11.55
N GLY A 133 -9.64 9.86 12.14
CA GLY A 133 -8.38 9.32 11.61
C GLY A 133 -8.29 7.79 11.63
N TYR A 134 -7.06 7.30 11.53
CA TYR A 134 -6.80 5.87 11.54
C TYR A 134 -7.30 5.20 12.83
N GLU A 135 -8.06 4.13 12.63
CA GLU A 135 -8.42 3.12 13.62
C GLU A 135 -8.36 1.75 12.95
N GLU A 136 -8.03 0.71 13.68
CA GLU A 136 -7.91 -0.65 13.11
C GLU A 136 -9.19 -1.12 12.40
N ARG A 137 -10.36 -0.79 12.94
CA ARG A 137 -11.68 -1.07 12.35
C ARG A 137 -11.97 -0.36 11.03
N ARG A 138 -11.11 0.57 10.59
CA ARG A 138 -11.24 1.28 9.32
C ARG A 138 -10.53 0.60 8.17
N VAL A 139 -9.91 -0.55 8.43
CA VAL A 139 -9.22 -1.34 7.40
C VAL A 139 -9.69 -2.78 7.49
N ASP A 140 -10.59 -3.15 6.59
CA ASP A 140 -11.05 -4.53 6.46
C ASP A 140 -10.10 -5.31 5.57
N VAL A 141 -9.57 -6.41 6.07
CA VAL A 141 -8.73 -7.35 5.30
C VAL A 141 -9.63 -8.39 4.66
N LEU A 142 -9.81 -8.34 3.35
CA LEU A 142 -10.66 -9.30 2.62
C LEU A 142 -9.92 -10.61 2.35
N ASN A 143 -8.64 -10.51 1.96
CA ASN A 143 -7.74 -11.65 1.73
C ASN A 143 -6.29 -11.16 1.77
N GLY A 144 -5.30 -12.06 1.63
CA GLY A 144 -3.87 -11.76 1.76
C GLY A 144 -3.27 -10.74 0.79
N GLY A 145 -4.05 -9.85 0.21
CA GLY A 145 -3.54 -8.83 -0.73
C GLY A 145 -4.60 -7.83 -1.16
N VAL A 146 -5.78 -7.86 -0.53
CA VAL A 146 -6.89 -6.95 -0.83
C VAL A 146 -7.49 -6.43 0.47
N TRP A 147 -7.63 -5.11 0.55
CA TRP A 147 -8.18 -4.39 1.69
C TRP A 147 -9.29 -3.43 1.26
N VAL A 148 -10.21 -3.15 2.17
CA VAL A 148 -11.13 -2.01 2.07
C VAL A 148 -10.78 -1.01 3.16
N VAL A 149 -10.47 0.21 2.75
CA VAL A 149 -10.12 1.31 3.64
C VAL A 149 -11.25 2.31 3.69
N TRP A 150 -11.78 2.56 4.88
CA TRP A 150 -12.87 3.50 5.13
C TRP A 150 -12.31 4.86 5.52
N LEU A 151 -12.34 5.82 4.58
CA LEU A 151 -11.90 7.19 4.83
C LEU A 151 -13.10 8.11 5.03
N ASP A 152 -13.15 8.81 6.15
CA ASP A 152 -14.12 9.87 6.41
C ASP A 152 -13.46 11.23 6.16
N LEU A 153 -13.83 11.87 5.06
CA LEU A 153 -13.18 13.08 4.58
C LEU A 153 -14.17 14.22 4.38
N ASP A 154 -13.75 15.42 4.78
CA ASP A 154 -14.38 16.66 4.37
C ASP A 154 -13.94 17.03 2.96
N LEU A 155 -14.89 17.10 2.05
CA LEU A 155 -14.72 17.60 0.68
C LEU A 155 -15.07 19.08 0.62
N TYR A 156 -14.12 19.89 0.16
CA TYR A 156 -14.29 21.32 -0.09
C TYR A 156 -14.17 21.60 -1.58
N GLU A 157 -15.15 22.28 -2.14
CA GLU A 157 -15.08 22.77 -3.50
C GLU A 157 -15.44 24.25 -3.58
N SER A 158 -14.67 24.98 -4.39
CA SER A 158 -14.97 26.36 -4.71
C SER A 158 -14.90 26.59 -6.23
N VAL A 159 -15.69 27.52 -6.72
CA VAL A 159 -15.69 27.96 -8.13
C VAL A 159 -15.53 29.47 -8.13
N LYS A 160 -14.51 29.97 -8.84
CA LYS A 160 -14.18 31.41 -8.90
C LYS A 160 -14.07 32.05 -7.50
N GLY A 161 -13.48 31.32 -6.53
CA GLY A 161 -13.29 31.80 -5.16
C GLY A 161 -14.53 31.71 -4.24
N MET A 162 -15.68 31.29 -4.74
CA MET A 162 -16.87 31.05 -3.93
C MET A 162 -16.99 29.59 -3.56
N THR A 163 -17.15 29.27 -2.28
CA THR A 163 -17.38 27.91 -1.80
C THR A 163 -18.75 27.42 -2.29
N VAL A 164 -18.75 26.38 -3.13
CA VAL A 164 -19.96 25.78 -3.70
C VAL A 164 -20.33 24.46 -3.03
N LYS A 165 -19.38 23.82 -2.33
CA LYS A 165 -19.61 22.55 -1.65
C LYS A 165 -18.70 22.39 -0.43
N LYS A 166 -19.31 22.00 0.68
CA LYS A 166 -18.63 21.48 1.85
C LYS A 166 -19.44 20.28 2.33
N THR A 167 -18.85 19.09 2.31
CA THR A 167 -19.61 17.86 2.59
C THR A 167 -18.70 16.81 3.20
N ALA A 168 -19.12 16.21 4.30
CA ALA A 168 -18.50 15.04 4.90
C ALA A 168 -18.91 13.77 4.13
N ILE A 169 -17.94 13.01 3.66
CA ILE A 169 -18.16 11.83 2.83
C ILE A 169 -17.31 10.68 3.34
N ARG A 170 -17.91 9.49 3.44
CA ARG A 170 -17.21 8.23 3.66
C ARG A 170 -16.87 7.58 2.34
N TYR A 171 -15.59 7.27 2.15
CA TYR A 171 -15.03 6.64 0.96
C TYR A 171 -14.56 5.23 1.29
N PRO A 172 -15.23 4.17 0.77
CA PRO A 172 -14.75 2.79 0.89
C PRO A 172 -13.72 2.50 -0.21
N LEU A 173 -12.45 2.81 0.01
CA LEU A 173 -11.40 2.60 -0.97
C LEU A 173 -10.94 1.16 -0.99
N ARG A 174 -10.92 0.55 -2.17
CA ARG A 174 -10.32 -0.75 -2.38
C ARG A 174 -8.83 -0.58 -2.67
N VAL A 175 -8.01 -1.23 -1.87
CA VAL A 175 -6.54 -1.28 -2.01
C VAL A 175 -6.14 -2.71 -2.34
N VAL A 176 -5.19 -2.86 -3.26
CA VAL A 176 -4.67 -4.17 -3.66
C VAL A 176 -3.14 -4.17 -3.65
N ARG A 177 -2.53 -5.34 -3.46
CA ARG A 177 -1.09 -5.49 -3.73
C ARG A 177 -0.81 -5.26 -5.20
N HIS A 178 0.23 -4.49 -5.48
CA HIS A 178 0.62 -4.10 -6.83
C HIS A 178 2.14 -3.93 -6.94
N ALA A 179 2.86 -5.03 -6.89
CA ALA A 179 4.31 -5.07 -6.92
C ALA A 179 4.83 -5.14 -8.38
N VAL A 180 4.50 -4.14 -9.21
CA VAL A 180 4.92 -4.13 -10.62
C VAL A 180 6.30 -3.49 -10.78
N ASP A 181 6.52 -2.36 -10.11
CA ASP A 181 7.77 -1.61 -10.14
C ASP A 181 7.98 -0.96 -8.77
N LEU A 182 8.89 -1.51 -7.97
CA LEU A 182 9.15 -1.03 -6.61
C LEU A 182 9.94 0.29 -6.57
N GLU A 183 10.61 0.67 -7.65
CA GLU A 183 11.27 1.98 -7.75
C GLU A 183 10.23 3.09 -7.93
N ALA A 184 9.25 2.87 -8.81
CA ALA A 184 8.16 3.83 -9.04
C ALA A 184 7.07 3.78 -7.95
N ASN A 185 6.87 2.60 -7.32
CA ASN A 185 5.87 2.39 -6.28
C ASN A 185 6.47 1.62 -5.08
N PRO A 186 7.19 2.31 -4.18
CA PRO A 186 7.81 1.67 -3.01
C PRO A 186 6.81 1.12 -2.00
N TRP A 187 5.53 1.50 -2.07
CA TRP A 187 4.49 0.94 -1.22
C TRP A 187 4.08 -0.48 -1.63
N GLY A 188 4.28 -0.86 -2.89
CA GLY A 188 3.80 -2.13 -3.43
C GLY A 188 2.27 -2.30 -3.37
N LEU A 189 1.54 -1.19 -3.29
CA LEU A 189 0.09 -1.11 -3.17
C LEU A 189 -0.50 -0.26 -4.29
N ALA A 190 -1.75 -0.52 -4.67
CA ALA A 190 -2.49 0.33 -5.60
C ALA A 190 -3.95 0.51 -5.18
N LEU A 191 -4.51 1.69 -5.47
CA LEU A 191 -5.94 1.91 -5.41
C LEU A 191 -6.63 1.22 -6.60
N ASP A 192 -7.71 0.50 -6.31
CA ASP A 192 -8.50 -0.27 -7.30
C ASP A 192 -9.97 0.19 -7.37
N GLY A 193 -10.22 1.44 -7.00
CA GLY A 193 -11.55 2.03 -7.00
C GLY A 193 -12.24 1.97 -5.65
N PHE A 194 -13.56 1.91 -5.68
CA PHE A 194 -14.38 1.84 -4.49
C PHE A 194 -14.93 0.44 -4.26
N ALA A 195 -15.17 0.08 -3.00
CA ALA A 195 -15.86 -1.14 -2.62
C ALA A 195 -17.36 -0.89 -2.43
N GLY A 196 -18.17 -1.95 -2.57
CA GLY A 196 -19.60 -1.91 -2.34
C GLY A 196 -20.33 -0.86 -3.21
N GLU A 197 -21.23 -0.10 -2.60
CA GLU A 197 -22.04 0.93 -3.27
C GLU A 197 -21.26 2.24 -3.55
N GLY A 198 -19.98 2.30 -3.15
CA GLY A 198 -19.14 3.48 -3.34
C GLY A 198 -19.30 4.55 -2.27
N PRO A 199 -18.87 5.80 -2.55
CA PRO A 199 -18.89 6.91 -1.60
C PRO A 199 -20.29 7.31 -1.16
N ARG A 200 -20.49 7.56 0.14
CA ARG A 200 -21.73 8.08 0.69
C ARG A 200 -21.52 9.27 1.61
N ARG A 201 -22.51 10.14 1.70
CA ARG A 201 -22.47 11.25 2.67
C ARG A 201 -22.64 10.72 4.09
N LEU A 202 -21.91 11.34 5.03
CA LEU A 202 -22.10 11.11 6.44
C LEU A 202 -23.26 12.02 6.95
N SER A 203 -24.09 11.46 7.82
CA SER A 203 -25.12 12.22 8.52
C SER A 203 -24.52 12.96 9.72
N GLU A 204 -25.20 14.00 10.20
CA GLU A 204 -24.78 14.74 11.39
C GLU A 204 -24.73 13.85 12.64
N ALA A 205 -25.63 12.86 12.73
CA ALA A 205 -25.64 11.90 13.83
C ALA A 205 -24.36 11.02 13.83
N GLU A 206 -23.96 10.51 12.65
CA GLU A 206 -22.72 9.70 12.52
C GLU A 206 -21.46 10.52 12.85
N LEU A 207 -21.45 11.81 12.54
CA LEU A 207 -20.34 12.70 12.87
C LEU A 207 -20.27 12.98 14.37
N ALA A 208 -21.41 13.12 15.06
CA ALA A 208 -21.49 13.35 16.49
C ALA A 208 -21.09 12.10 17.31
N GLU A 209 -21.61 10.93 16.97
CA GLU A 209 -21.32 9.66 17.66
C GLU A 209 -19.83 9.31 17.67
N GLN A 210 -19.14 9.55 16.56
CA GLN A 210 -17.72 9.21 16.46
C GLN A 210 -16.82 10.23 17.18
N SER A 211 -17.23 11.50 17.24
CA SER A 211 -16.51 12.51 18.01
C SER A 211 -16.54 12.23 19.52
N GLU A 212 -17.65 11.68 20.04
CA GLU A 212 -17.78 11.29 21.46
C GLU A 212 -16.95 10.05 21.80
N GLN A 213 -16.79 9.10 20.87
CA GLN A 213 -15.97 7.91 21.08
C GLN A 213 -14.49 8.22 21.09
N SER A 214 -14.03 9.14 20.24
CA SER A 214 -12.64 9.58 20.17
C SER A 214 -12.19 10.41 21.37
N GLY A 215 -13.11 11.03 22.12
CA GLY A 215 -12.83 11.81 23.32
C GLY A 215 -12.73 10.99 24.61
N LYS A 216 -13.00 9.68 24.57
CA LYS A 216 -13.01 8.77 25.73
C LYS A 216 -11.85 7.77 25.77
N GLY A 217 -10.85 7.88 24.87
CA GLY A 217 -9.72 6.96 24.75
C GLY A 217 -8.40 7.52 25.33
#